data_3d5cfc8a578285c98752e588be6ec4db
#
_entry.id   3d5cfc8a578285c98752e588be6ec4db
#
_cell.length_a   1.000
_cell.length_b   1.000
_cell.length_c   1.000
_cell.angle_alpha   90.00
_cell.angle_beta   90.00
_cell.angle_gamma   90.00
#
_symmetry.space_group_name_H-M   'P 1'
#
loop_
_entity.id
_entity.type
_entity.pdbx_description
1 polymer ?
#
loop_
_entity_poly.entity_id
_entity_poly.type
_entity_poly.pdbx_seq_one_letter_code
_entity_poly.pdbx_strand_id
1 'polypeptide(L)'
;MKAAYLKAKYQFEVRDVELREPDRNEVEVAVKACGFCGHDNILANYAATEWEPFGHEFAGVITKIGADVRNVAVGDRVAIETSTFNPFSDAALNGRPDLCTDCTDYMKRKEGDTMGFAERTIVPANLVVNIRDLSFEEACILEPMGVAADLILTADIHLNDDVLLLGAGPIGLMAMQMAKKSGARHIYVAQHS
;
A
#
# COMPACT_ATOMS: atom_id res chain seq x y z
N MET A 1 1.62 -8.27 21.44
CA MET A 1 2.01 -7.07 20.72
C MET A 1 0.83 -6.12 20.58
N LYS A 2 1.09 -4.83 20.29
CA LYS A 2 0.00 -3.84 20.13
C LYS A 2 -0.44 -3.73 18.68
N ALA A 3 -1.77 -3.62 18.47
CA ALA A 3 -2.37 -3.33 17.19
C ALA A 3 -3.54 -2.36 17.36
N ALA A 4 -3.67 -1.42 16.44
CA ALA A 4 -4.78 -0.48 16.42
C ALA A 4 -5.93 -1.03 15.56
N TYR A 5 -7.13 -0.73 16.00
CA TYR A 5 -8.39 -1.06 15.34
C TYR A 5 -9.22 0.20 15.20
N LEU A 6 -10.02 0.25 14.15
CA LEU A 6 -11.00 1.31 13.94
C LEU A 6 -12.42 0.74 13.79
N LYS A 7 -13.39 1.59 14.08
CA LYS A 7 -14.82 1.36 13.85
C LYS A 7 -15.51 2.71 13.61
N ALA A 8 -16.58 2.73 12.82
CA ALA A 8 -17.39 3.93 12.64
C ALA A 8 -18.15 4.29 13.96
N LYS A 9 -18.33 5.57 14.33
CA LYS A 9 -17.77 6.77 13.64
C LYS A 9 -16.54 7.25 14.42
N TYR A 10 -15.40 7.19 13.79
CA TYR A 10 -14.12 7.67 14.36
C TYR A 10 -13.80 7.08 15.75
N GLN A 11 -14.09 5.81 15.94
CA GLN A 11 -13.68 5.08 17.13
C GLN A 11 -12.37 4.38 16.85
N PHE A 12 -11.39 4.53 17.74
CA PHE A 12 -10.09 3.90 17.63
C PHE A 12 -9.74 3.23 18.96
N GLU A 13 -9.16 2.03 18.87
CA GLU A 13 -8.75 1.25 20.03
C GLU A 13 -7.40 0.60 19.76
N VAL A 14 -6.51 0.61 20.75
CA VAL A 14 -5.26 -0.14 20.72
C VAL A 14 -5.42 -1.36 21.61
N ARG A 15 -5.20 -2.53 21.06
CA ARG A 15 -5.36 -3.83 21.74
C ARG A 15 -4.02 -4.55 21.85
N ASP A 16 -3.88 -5.33 22.93
CA ASP A 16 -2.87 -6.36 23.00
C ASP A 16 -3.40 -7.61 22.28
N VAL A 17 -2.68 -8.03 21.26
CA VAL A 17 -3.07 -9.16 20.41
C VAL A 17 -1.93 -10.15 20.27
N GLU A 18 -2.26 -11.41 20.03
CA GLU A 18 -1.32 -12.44 19.64
C GLU A 18 -1.39 -12.63 18.13
N LEU A 19 -0.25 -12.46 17.46
CA LEU A 19 -0.16 -12.67 16.02
C LEU A 19 0.10 -14.14 15.75
N ARG A 20 -0.61 -14.73 14.79
CA ARG A 20 -0.34 -16.10 14.33
C ARG A 20 1.05 -16.23 13.71
N GLU A 21 1.52 -17.43 13.48
CA GLU A 21 2.72 -17.67 12.68
C GLU A 21 2.40 -17.47 11.17
N PRO A 22 3.37 -17.01 10.38
CA PRO A 22 3.20 -16.89 8.93
C PRO A 22 3.05 -18.28 8.28
N ASP A 23 2.14 -18.39 7.32
CA ASP A 23 2.00 -19.58 6.49
C ASP A 23 3.19 -19.74 5.54
N ARG A 24 3.24 -20.86 4.81
CA ARG A 24 4.38 -21.28 3.98
C ARG A 24 4.84 -20.19 2.98
N ASN A 25 3.92 -19.38 2.45
CA ASN A 25 4.19 -18.33 1.44
C ASN A 25 4.04 -16.91 2.01
N GLU A 26 4.06 -16.74 3.32
CA GLU A 26 3.88 -15.47 4.00
C GLU A 26 5.17 -15.03 4.73
N VAL A 27 5.22 -13.76 5.06
CA VAL A 27 6.26 -13.17 5.89
C VAL A 27 5.66 -12.37 7.03
N GLU A 28 6.34 -12.33 8.17
CA GLU A 28 6.05 -11.42 9.27
C GLU A 28 6.90 -10.17 9.09
N VAL A 29 6.27 -9.00 9.12
CA VAL A 29 6.94 -7.69 9.02
C VAL A 29 6.79 -6.93 10.32
N ALA A 30 7.89 -6.51 10.93
CA ALA A 30 7.92 -5.51 12.00
C ALA A 30 7.75 -4.13 11.37
N VAL A 31 6.58 -3.52 11.55
CA VAL A 31 6.23 -2.22 10.95
C VAL A 31 7.07 -1.12 11.58
N LYS A 32 7.58 -0.20 10.76
CA LYS A 32 8.39 0.95 11.15
C LYS A 32 7.74 2.28 10.82
N ALA A 33 6.97 2.35 9.74
CA ALA A 33 6.17 3.50 9.36
C ALA A 33 4.90 3.02 8.67
N CYS A 34 3.79 3.74 8.88
CA CYS A 34 2.51 3.47 8.22
C CYS A 34 1.80 4.79 7.92
N GLY A 35 1.37 4.98 6.69
CA GLY A 35 0.51 6.06 6.26
C GLY A 35 -0.95 5.83 6.64
N PHE A 36 -1.73 6.90 6.71
CA PHE A 36 -3.19 6.87 6.92
C PHE A 36 -3.88 7.26 5.62
N CYS A 37 -4.42 6.28 4.93
CA CYS A 37 -5.06 6.44 3.63
C CYS A 37 -6.43 7.14 3.72
N GLY A 38 -6.84 7.78 2.64
CA GLY A 38 -8.23 8.23 2.49
C GLY A 38 -9.26 7.11 2.63
N HIS A 39 -8.91 5.87 2.27
CA HIS A 39 -9.74 4.69 2.50
C HIS A 39 -9.90 4.37 3.99
N ASP A 40 -8.83 4.47 4.79
CA ASP A 40 -8.93 4.30 6.26
C ASP A 40 -9.87 5.35 6.86
N ASN A 41 -9.85 6.58 6.32
CA ASN A 41 -10.79 7.63 6.73
C ASN A 41 -12.25 7.29 6.37
N ILE A 42 -12.50 6.67 5.23
CA ILE A 42 -13.84 6.19 4.84
C ILE A 42 -14.31 5.11 5.81
N LEU A 43 -13.46 4.14 6.12
CA LEU A 43 -13.73 3.10 7.11
C LEU A 43 -14.07 3.71 8.47
N ALA A 44 -13.24 4.61 8.97
CA ALA A 44 -13.45 5.28 10.26
C ALA A 44 -14.71 6.15 10.30
N ASN A 45 -15.07 6.79 9.18
CA ASN A 45 -16.24 7.67 9.14
C ASN A 45 -17.56 6.90 9.13
N TYR A 46 -17.72 5.89 8.25
CA TYR A 46 -19.02 5.24 8.08
C TYR A 46 -18.98 3.77 7.64
N ALA A 47 -17.90 3.26 7.07
CA ALA A 47 -17.92 1.95 6.42
C ALA A 47 -17.60 0.79 7.37
N ALA A 48 -16.74 0.97 8.38
CA ALA A 48 -16.41 -0.08 9.34
C ALA A 48 -17.53 -0.27 10.37
N THR A 49 -18.44 -1.19 10.14
CA THR A 49 -19.55 -1.50 11.07
C THR A 49 -19.08 -2.29 12.29
N GLU A 50 -17.97 -2.99 12.20
CA GLU A 50 -17.32 -3.73 13.26
C GLU A 50 -15.89 -3.22 13.49
N TRP A 51 -15.22 -3.69 14.54
CA TRP A 51 -13.84 -3.37 14.81
C TRP A 51 -12.93 -4.07 13.80
N GLU A 52 -12.21 -3.28 12.99
CA GLU A 52 -11.31 -3.77 11.95
C GLU A 52 -9.88 -3.27 12.15
N PRO A 53 -8.85 -4.09 11.95
CA PRO A 53 -7.48 -3.61 11.79
C PRO A 53 -7.37 -2.85 10.47
N PHE A 54 -6.46 -1.88 10.39
CA PHE A 54 -6.35 -0.98 9.25
C PHE A 54 -4.90 -0.57 8.97
N GLY A 55 -4.70 0.18 7.87
CA GLY A 55 -3.40 0.63 7.40
C GLY A 55 -2.80 -0.34 6.38
N HIS A 56 -2.62 0.15 5.16
CA HIS A 56 -2.07 -0.62 4.04
C HIS A 56 -0.93 0.11 3.32
N GLU A 57 -0.58 1.30 3.79
CA GLU A 57 0.54 2.11 3.30
C GLU A 57 1.69 1.99 4.30
N PHE A 58 2.42 0.86 4.35
CA PHE A 58 3.45 0.69 5.37
C PHE A 58 4.78 0.16 4.85
N ALA A 59 5.82 0.41 5.64
CA ALA A 59 7.15 -0.14 5.45
C ALA A 59 7.69 -0.70 6.78
N GLY A 60 8.58 -1.69 6.68
CA GLY A 60 9.14 -2.34 7.85
C GLY A 60 10.29 -3.29 7.54
N VAL A 61 10.57 -4.17 8.50
CA VAL A 61 11.64 -5.17 8.40
C VAL A 61 11.04 -6.56 8.54
N ILE A 62 11.44 -7.48 7.67
CA ILE A 62 11.02 -8.88 7.75
C ILE A 62 11.64 -9.54 8.99
N THR A 63 10.81 -10.13 9.83
CA THR A 63 11.23 -10.82 11.08
C THR A 63 11.08 -12.32 11.02
N LYS A 64 10.15 -12.81 10.19
CA LYS A 64 9.98 -14.26 9.92
C LYS A 64 9.60 -14.48 8.47
N ILE A 65 9.94 -15.64 7.93
CA ILE A 65 9.54 -16.09 6.59
C ILE A 65 8.95 -17.50 6.65
N GLY A 66 7.93 -17.74 5.83
CA GLY A 66 7.37 -19.06 5.63
C GLY A 66 8.30 -19.99 4.85
N ALA A 67 8.07 -21.30 4.96
CA ALA A 67 8.98 -22.32 4.45
C ALA A 67 9.19 -22.31 2.93
N ASP A 68 8.25 -21.73 2.16
CA ASP A 68 8.30 -21.66 0.68
C ASP A 68 8.75 -20.30 0.15
N VAL A 69 8.97 -19.31 1.02
CA VAL A 69 9.45 -17.98 0.62
C VAL A 69 10.88 -18.05 0.08
N ARG A 70 11.12 -17.44 -1.10
CA ARG A 70 12.42 -17.46 -1.79
C ARG A 70 12.87 -16.07 -2.31
N ASN A 71 11.96 -15.11 -2.33
CA ASN A 71 12.19 -13.78 -2.91
C ASN A 71 12.74 -12.75 -1.91
N VAL A 72 12.66 -13.05 -0.61
CA VAL A 72 13.10 -12.16 0.48
C VAL A 72 13.67 -12.96 1.64
N ALA A 73 14.38 -12.31 2.56
CA ALA A 73 15.01 -12.88 3.74
C ALA A 73 14.67 -12.11 5.02
N VAL A 74 14.87 -12.76 6.17
CA VAL A 74 14.81 -12.08 7.48
C VAL A 74 15.85 -10.97 7.53
N GLY A 75 15.44 -9.78 7.96
CA GLY A 75 16.25 -8.57 8.00
C GLY A 75 16.07 -7.66 6.77
N ASP A 76 15.42 -8.11 5.70
CA ASP A 76 15.14 -7.26 4.54
C ASP A 76 14.21 -6.11 4.93
N ARG A 77 14.52 -4.94 4.37
CA ARG A 77 13.72 -3.73 4.49
C ARG A 77 12.73 -3.67 3.34
N VAL A 78 11.45 -3.62 3.67
CA VAL A 78 10.38 -3.75 2.67
C VAL A 78 9.27 -2.72 2.85
N ALA A 79 8.62 -2.38 1.73
CA ALA A 79 7.29 -1.79 1.69
C ALA A 79 6.30 -2.84 1.16
N ILE A 80 5.02 -2.56 1.27
CA ILE A 80 3.98 -3.44 0.76
C ILE A 80 3.37 -2.88 -0.54
N GLU A 81 3.08 -3.81 -1.45
CA GLU A 81 2.07 -3.65 -2.51
C GLU A 81 0.77 -4.27 -2.00
N THR A 82 -0.36 -3.58 -2.12
CA THR A 82 -1.64 -4.06 -1.55
C THR A 82 -2.23 -5.22 -2.31
N SER A 83 -1.93 -5.35 -3.60
CA SER A 83 -2.37 -6.47 -4.42
C SER A 83 -1.41 -6.72 -5.58
N THR A 84 -1.33 -7.97 -6.03
CA THR A 84 -0.60 -8.36 -7.24
C THR A 84 -1.42 -9.32 -8.07
N PHE A 85 -1.22 -9.28 -9.38
CA PHE A 85 -1.93 -10.13 -10.31
C PHE A 85 -1.36 -11.56 -10.36
N ASN A 86 -2.20 -12.51 -10.76
CA ASN A 86 -1.74 -13.84 -11.15
C ASN A 86 -1.14 -13.77 -12.57
N PRO A 87 0.17 -14.02 -12.76
CA PRO A 87 0.81 -13.93 -14.07
C PRO A 87 0.30 -14.96 -15.09
N PHE A 88 -0.41 -15.98 -14.63
CA PHE A 88 -1.00 -17.03 -15.47
C PHE A 88 -2.49 -16.82 -15.71
N SER A 89 -3.08 -15.74 -15.25
CA SER A 89 -4.48 -15.40 -15.55
C SER A 89 -4.64 -15.01 -17.02
N ASP A 90 -5.82 -15.25 -17.59
CA ASP A 90 -6.12 -14.86 -18.98
C ASP A 90 -5.89 -13.36 -19.22
N ALA A 91 -6.24 -12.52 -18.25
CA ALA A 91 -6.02 -11.09 -18.31
C ALA A 91 -4.52 -10.74 -18.44
N ALA A 92 -3.67 -11.33 -17.59
CA ALA A 92 -2.23 -11.10 -17.63
C ALA A 92 -1.58 -11.61 -18.92
N LEU A 93 -1.97 -12.81 -19.38
CA LEU A 93 -1.48 -13.39 -20.64
C LEU A 93 -1.88 -12.57 -21.88
N ASN A 94 -2.97 -11.82 -21.80
CA ASN A 94 -3.41 -10.87 -22.84
C ASN A 94 -2.89 -9.43 -22.64
N GLY A 95 -1.91 -9.22 -21.76
CA GLY A 95 -1.26 -7.92 -21.54
C GLY A 95 -2.10 -6.94 -20.71
N ARG A 96 -3.12 -7.42 -20.01
CA ARG A 96 -4.02 -6.62 -19.14
C ARG A 96 -4.02 -7.15 -17.70
N PRO A 97 -2.86 -7.14 -17.00
CA PRO A 97 -2.77 -7.59 -15.61
C PRO A 97 -3.68 -6.78 -14.67
N ASP A 98 -3.97 -5.54 -15.01
CA ASP A 98 -4.91 -4.64 -14.34
C ASP A 98 -6.36 -5.18 -14.26
N LEU A 99 -6.74 -6.08 -15.17
CA LEU A 99 -8.05 -6.73 -15.20
C LEU A 99 -8.06 -8.12 -14.53
N CYS A 100 -6.98 -8.51 -13.86
CA CYS A 100 -6.90 -9.79 -13.18
C CYS A 100 -7.88 -9.85 -12.00
N THR A 101 -8.78 -10.84 -12.00
CA THR A 101 -9.72 -11.10 -10.91
C THR A 101 -9.23 -12.15 -9.92
N ASP A 102 -8.16 -12.86 -10.28
CA ASP A 102 -7.46 -13.85 -9.47
C ASP A 102 -6.13 -13.25 -9.00
N CYS A 103 -6.21 -12.32 -8.05
CA CYS A 103 -5.06 -11.62 -7.49
C CYS A 103 -4.82 -11.99 -6.03
N THR A 104 -3.57 -11.87 -5.59
CA THR A 104 -3.23 -11.84 -4.17
C THR A 104 -3.52 -10.44 -3.64
N ASP A 105 -4.29 -10.34 -2.58
CA ASP A 105 -4.77 -9.09 -2.03
C ASP A 105 -4.59 -9.08 -0.50
N TYR A 106 -3.82 -8.11 0.00
CA TYR A 106 -3.56 -7.94 1.42
C TYR A 106 -4.84 -7.64 2.22
N MET A 107 -5.83 -7.02 1.59
CA MET A 107 -7.11 -6.71 2.23
C MET A 107 -7.95 -7.97 2.51
N LYS A 108 -7.66 -9.09 1.87
CA LYS A 108 -8.28 -10.42 2.13
C LYS A 108 -7.59 -11.12 3.29
N ARG A 109 -7.78 -10.61 4.50
CA ARG A 109 -7.13 -11.09 5.71
C ARG A 109 -7.74 -12.38 6.24
N LYS A 110 -6.94 -13.12 7.03
CA LYS A 110 -7.38 -14.25 7.84
C LYS A 110 -7.79 -13.78 9.24
N GLU A 111 -8.54 -14.60 9.95
CA GLU A 111 -8.85 -14.35 11.36
C GLU A 111 -7.54 -14.24 12.17
N GLY A 112 -7.47 -13.24 13.03
CA GLY A 112 -6.28 -12.94 13.84
C GLY A 112 -5.18 -12.14 13.12
N ASP A 113 -5.35 -11.78 11.85
CA ASP A 113 -4.41 -10.91 11.16
C ASP A 113 -4.54 -9.47 11.66
N THR A 114 -3.42 -8.75 11.63
CA THR A 114 -3.32 -7.31 11.85
C THR A 114 -3.05 -6.60 10.52
N MET A 115 -2.98 -5.27 10.55
CA MET A 115 -2.55 -4.46 9.40
C MET A 115 -1.44 -3.49 9.79
N GLY A 116 -1.13 -2.51 8.95
CA GLY A 116 0.03 -1.63 9.12
C GLY A 116 0.03 -0.79 10.40
N PHE A 117 -1.11 -0.50 11.00
CA PHE A 117 -1.16 0.15 12.32
C PHE A 117 -1.03 -0.87 13.48
N ALA A 118 -0.01 -1.72 13.37
CA ALA A 118 0.37 -2.69 14.40
C ALA A 118 1.91 -2.76 14.51
N GLU A 119 2.41 -3.27 15.63
CA GLU A 119 3.86 -3.48 15.77
C GLU A 119 4.39 -4.51 14.76
N ARG A 120 3.58 -5.50 14.41
CA ARG A 120 3.88 -6.52 13.40
C ARG A 120 2.62 -6.93 12.65
N THR A 121 2.80 -7.34 11.40
CA THR A 121 1.74 -7.87 10.54
C THR A 121 2.25 -9.00 9.67
N ILE A 122 1.35 -9.85 9.18
CA ILE A 122 1.67 -10.92 8.24
C ILE A 122 1.15 -10.54 6.87
N VAL A 123 2.00 -10.74 5.87
CA VAL A 123 1.67 -10.44 4.47
C VAL A 123 2.13 -11.58 3.56
N PRO A 124 1.43 -11.82 2.44
CA PRO A 124 1.94 -12.69 1.38
C PRO A 124 3.30 -12.21 0.87
N ALA A 125 4.25 -13.12 0.70
CA ALA A 125 5.63 -12.77 0.33
C ALA A 125 5.74 -12.16 -1.08
N ASN A 126 4.76 -12.35 -1.95
CA ASN A 126 4.73 -11.75 -3.29
C ASN A 126 4.22 -10.30 -3.30
N LEU A 127 3.75 -9.78 -2.16
CA LEU A 127 3.33 -8.39 -2.01
C LEU A 127 4.41 -7.48 -1.42
N VAL A 128 5.56 -8.01 -0.98
CA VAL A 128 6.61 -7.18 -0.41
C VAL A 128 7.65 -6.78 -1.44
N VAL A 129 8.06 -5.53 -1.38
CA VAL A 129 9.05 -4.93 -2.29
C VAL A 129 10.21 -4.40 -1.45
N ASN A 130 11.45 -4.76 -1.84
CA ASN A 130 12.65 -4.27 -1.15
C ASN A 130 12.82 -2.76 -1.38
N ILE A 131 12.93 -1.99 -0.30
CA ILE A 131 13.04 -0.53 -0.34
C ILE A 131 14.46 0.00 -0.44
N ARG A 132 15.47 -0.88 -0.45
CA ARG A 132 16.90 -0.52 -0.54
C ARG A 132 17.27 0.56 0.50
N ASP A 133 17.72 1.73 0.02
CA ASP A 133 18.26 2.82 0.85
C ASP A 133 17.21 3.85 1.30
N LEU A 134 15.94 3.71 0.88
CA LEU A 134 14.87 4.60 1.33
C LEU A 134 14.70 4.52 2.86
N SER A 135 14.36 5.62 3.51
CA SER A 135 13.86 5.60 4.89
C SER A 135 12.50 4.87 4.95
N PHE A 136 12.08 4.45 6.14
CA PHE A 136 10.78 3.81 6.26
C PHE A 136 9.62 4.79 6.04
N GLU A 137 9.83 6.05 6.40
CA GLU A 137 8.90 7.16 6.18
C GLU A 137 8.74 7.47 4.68
N GLU A 138 9.80 7.43 3.90
CA GLU A 138 9.73 7.53 2.44
C GLU A 138 9.09 6.29 1.82
N ALA A 139 9.40 5.12 2.35
CA ALA A 139 8.94 3.86 1.80
C ALA A 139 7.45 3.59 2.07
N CYS A 140 6.89 4.05 3.19
CA CYS A 140 5.47 3.82 3.48
C CYS A 140 4.53 4.57 2.52
N ILE A 141 5.03 5.58 1.79
CA ILE A 141 4.23 6.28 0.76
C ILE A 141 4.41 5.70 -0.65
N LEU A 142 5.14 4.59 -0.83
CA LEU A 142 5.31 3.97 -2.15
C LEU A 142 4.01 3.40 -2.70
N GLU A 143 3.14 2.91 -1.85
CA GLU A 143 1.83 2.40 -2.26
C GLU A 143 0.99 3.52 -2.90
N PRO A 144 0.68 4.65 -2.22
CA PRO A 144 -0.06 5.73 -2.86
C PRO A 144 0.72 6.41 -3.99
N MET A 145 2.06 6.34 -4.02
CA MET A 145 2.85 6.82 -5.15
C MET A 145 2.62 5.96 -6.39
N GLY A 146 2.34 4.66 -6.25
CA GLY A 146 1.91 3.79 -7.35
C GLY A 146 0.64 4.31 -8.02
N VAL A 147 -0.35 4.76 -7.26
CA VAL A 147 -1.57 5.39 -7.78
C VAL A 147 -1.25 6.66 -8.56
N ALA A 148 -0.36 7.52 -8.03
CA ALA A 148 0.06 8.73 -8.73
C ALA A 148 0.85 8.42 -10.01
N ALA A 149 1.66 7.35 -10.01
CA ALA A 149 2.39 6.90 -11.19
C ALA A 149 1.45 6.43 -12.30
N ASP A 150 0.46 5.61 -11.98
CA ASP A 150 -0.54 5.14 -12.92
C ASP A 150 -1.34 6.31 -13.53
N LEU A 151 -1.73 7.28 -12.71
CA LEU A 151 -2.37 8.51 -13.18
C LEU A 151 -1.53 9.24 -14.24
N ILE A 152 -0.23 9.39 -14.02
CA ILE A 152 0.67 10.11 -14.93
C ILE A 152 0.95 9.28 -16.19
N LEU A 153 1.11 7.97 -16.07
CA LEU A 153 1.27 7.08 -17.23
C LEU A 153 0.01 7.07 -18.10
N THR A 154 -1.16 7.03 -17.48
CA THR A 154 -2.45 7.08 -18.19
C THR A 154 -2.68 8.42 -18.87
N ALA A 155 -2.22 9.53 -18.27
CA ALA A 155 -2.33 10.86 -18.84
C ALA A 155 -1.41 11.08 -20.06
N ASP A 156 -0.44 10.19 -20.30
CA ASP A 156 0.47 10.17 -21.46
C ASP A 156 1.16 11.53 -21.68
N ILE A 157 1.76 12.07 -20.63
CA ILE A 157 2.38 13.40 -20.64
C ILE A 157 3.65 13.40 -21.50
N HIS A 158 3.72 14.31 -22.46
CA HIS A 158 4.86 14.52 -23.35
C HIS A 158 5.70 15.74 -22.93
N LEU A 159 6.89 15.83 -23.51
CA LEU A 159 7.80 16.95 -23.30
C LEU A 159 7.14 18.28 -23.73
N ASN A 160 7.17 19.28 -22.85
CA ASN A 160 6.58 20.61 -22.98
C ASN A 160 5.05 20.68 -22.93
N ASP A 161 4.37 19.63 -22.50
CA ASP A 161 2.93 19.71 -22.24
C ASP A 161 2.61 20.68 -21.08
N ASP A 162 1.47 21.34 -21.19
CA ASP A 162 0.87 22.07 -20.10
C ASP A 162 -0.19 21.18 -19.43
N VAL A 163 -0.04 20.95 -18.12
CA VAL A 163 -0.84 20.00 -17.36
C VAL A 163 -1.74 20.75 -16.38
N LEU A 164 -3.03 20.41 -16.36
CA LEU A 164 -3.96 20.83 -15.32
C LEU A 164 -4.22 19.67 -14.36
N LEU A 165 -3.88 19.87 -13.10
CA LEU A 165 -4.13 18.91 -12.02
C LEU A 165 -5.29 19.39 -11.16
N LEU A 166 -6.32 18.55 -11.02
CA LEU A 166 -7.48 18.83 -10.18
C LEU A 166 -7.34 18.09 -8.85
N GLY A 167 -7.03 18.86 -7.80
CA GLY A 167 -6.78 18.38 -6.44
C GLY A 167 -5.30 18.39 -6.05
N ALA A 168 -5.01 18.98 -4.88
CA ALA A 168 -3.68 19.04 -4.27
C ALA A 168 -3.60 18.24 -2.95
N GLY A 169 -4.37 17.17 -2.86
CA GLY A 169 -4.23 16.17 -1.79
C GLY A 169 -2.93 15.36 -1.96
N PRO A 170 -2.67 14.38 -1.08
CA PRO A 170 -1.43 13.58 -1.12
C PRO A 170 -1.13 12.99 -2.50
N ILE A 171 -2.10 12.34 -3.13
CA ILE A 171 -1.95 11.78 -4.50
C ILE A 171 -1.64 12.89 -5.52
N GLY A 172 -2.37 14.03 -5.47
CA GLY A 172 -2.14 15.15 -6.37
C GLY A 172 -0.73 15.76 -6.23
N LEU A 173 -0.22 15.87 -5.00
CA LEU A 173 1.15 16.36 -4.74
C LEU A 173 2.22 15.40 -5.28
N MET A 174 1.99 14.09 -5.21
CA MET A 174 2.86 13.08 -5.82
C MET A 174 2.78 13.14 -7.35
N ALA A 175 1.57 13.19 -7.91
CA ALA A 175 1.33 13.30 -9.34
C ALA A 175 1.97 14.56 -9.94
N MET A 176 1.90 15.71 -9.26
CA MET A 176 2.55 16.95 -9.68
C MET A 176 4.07 16.80 -9.83
N GLN A 177 4.71 16.15 -8.87
CA GLN A 177 6.16 15.88 -8.92
C GLN A 177 6.52 14.93 -10.08
N MET A 178 5.71 13.91 -10.31
CA MET A 178 5.89 12.96 -11.39
C MET A 178 5.65 13.60 -12.75
N ALA A 179 4.59 14.41 -12.92
CA ALA A 179 4.31 15.16 -14.14
C ALA A 179 5.50 16.08 -14.51
N LYS A 180 6.10 16.72 -13.50
CA LYS A 180 7.30 17.55 -13.72
C LYS A 180 8.48 16.72 -14.22
N LYS A 181 8.69 15.53 -13.68
CA LYS A 181 9.75 14.60 -14.11
C LYS A 181 9.46 14.00 -15.50
N SER A 182 8.19 13.87 -15.89
CA SER A 182 7.77 13.39 -17.21
C SER A 182 7.95 14.43 -18.32
N GLY A 183 8.29 15.67 -17.98
CA GLY A 183 8.60 16.70 -18.97
C GLY A 183 7.55 17.79 -19.12
N ALA A 184 6.56 17.86 -18.26
CA ALA A 184 5.58 18.96 -18.27
C ALA A 184 6.27 20.33 -18.17
N ARG A 185 5.88 21.27 -19.05
CA ARG A 185 6.37 22.64 -19.09
C ARG A 185 5.79 23.45 -17.94
N HIS A 186 4.46 23.48 -17.87
CA HIS A 186 3.73 24.12 -16.78
C HIS A 186 2.74 23.16 -16.16
N ILE A 187 2.59 23.24 -14.84
CA ILE A 187 1.61 22.46 -14.09
C ILE A 187 0.73 23.45 -13.32
N TYR A 188 -0.53 23.49 -13.71
CA TYR A 188 -1.55 24.27 -13.05
C TYR A 188 -2.29 23.37 -12.07
N VAL A 189 -2.45 23.81 -10.83
CA VAL A 189 -3.12 23.00 -9.79
C VAL A 189 -4.35 23.77 -9.32
N ALA A 190 -5.50 23.14 -9.45
CA ALA A 190 -6.76 23.65 -8.90
C ALA A 190 -7.15 22.82 -7.66
N GLN A 191 -7.37 23.52 -6.56
CA GLN A 191 -7.78 22.94 -5.29
C GLN A 191 -9.01 23.67 -4.75
N HIS A 192 -10.02 22.90 -4.36
CA HIS A 192 -11.12 23.42 -3.58
C HIS A 192 -10.68 23.57 -2.12
N SER A 193 -10.93 24.74 -1.54
CA SER A 193 -10.66 25.04 -0.12
C SER A 193 -11.65 24.36 0.82
#